data_c9ab934dd7166cc11d75c2fd5311e44b
#
_entry.id   c9ab934dd7166cc11d75c2fd5311e44b
#
_cell.length_a   1.000
_cell.length_b   1.000
_cell.length_c   1.000
_cell.angle_alpha   90.00
_cell.angle_beta   90.00
_cell.angle_gamma   90.00
#
_symmetry.space_group_name_H-M   'P 1'
#
loop_
_entity.id
_entity.type
_entity.pdbx_description
1 polymer ?
#
loop_
_entity_poly.entity_id
_entity_poly.type
_entity_poly.pdbx_seq_one_letter_code
_entity_poly.pdbx_strand_id
1 'polypeptide(L)'
;MKHKNGAIVIGLLAIASLVLSACATPTPEVVEKVVTQVVKETVIVESTPQVIEKEVTKLVEKVVTATPVSKTGGTWTISISEEPETLDLQKSAMALTASIWRYLGDPLIAKDFNGEYVSGLATSWEASEDGLTWTFTLREGVTFHDGTPLDAAAVVQTFERALDPEINSPIAGSLLGPVESIEVTGDLSFALTLNEPFAPFLENLTDSGRLSILSPAAIEASGKDLGRQPVSTGPWMFKEWVTADHITLVRNPDYNWASEFVHQGPVYIQELIFRIIPEPATAMAAFEAGELSQLSLPASDVQRILDSGLYEMFYYLRKGVGLFMEFNVTAAPFDDVAVREALNYAVDKQTVVDVALEGLGEATYGPLAPSLRGYWDGIVDYAPHYDPAKAAELLDKAGWVLNEATGVREKDGEPLSFVLFNAPISTWESSAQLIQAQLKEAGVSMEIQTFEFGTLLEKLKAGEQQAHLMGYTYATPDIVYLWFHSSNIGSGLTLSHYNNPELDRLIVDSRTVTDWPQRTEIYKDIQKLIVDEALWVPIYTQYYYIAIQSNAADANVHPDGYMILNDAYLTE
;
A
#
# COMPACT_ATOMS: atom_id res chain seq x y z
N MET A 1 -19.63 -30.19 -72.08
CA MET A 1 -19.29 -29.01 -71.32
C MET A 1 -20.51 -28.55 -70.53
N LYS A 2 -20.93 -29.28 -69.48
CA LYS A 2 -22.04 -28.89 -68.55
C LYS A 2 -21.89 -29.62 -67.21
N HIS A 3 -20.80 -29.44 -66.45
CA HIS A 3 -20.68 -29.95 -65.08
C HIS A 3 -19.58 -29.26 -64.23
N LYS A 4 -19.15 -28.04 -64.55
CA LYS A 4 -18.15 -27.34 -63.71
C LYS A 4 -18.68 -26.13 -62.92
N ASN A 5 -19.91 -25.66 -63.19
CA ASN A 5 -20.43 -24.45 -62.50
C ASN A 5 -21.26 -24.72 -61.24
N GLY A 6 -21.64 -25.99 -60.97
CA GLY A 6 -22.39 -26.34 -59.76
C GLY A 6 -21.55 -26.42 -58.49
N ALA A 7 -20.27 -26.77 -58.57
CA ALA A 7 -19.41 -26.95 -57.42
C ALA A 7 -18.93 -25.61 -56.84
N ILE A 8 -18.81 -24.54 -57.66
CA ILE A 8 -18.39 -23.21 -57.19
C ILE A 8 -19.52 -22.49 -56.46
N VAL A 9 -20.77 -22.68 -56.87
CA VAL A 9 -21.92 -22.04 -56.20
C VAL A 9 -22.23 -22.71 -54.84
N ILE A 10 -22.00 -24.01 -54.70
CA ILE A 10 -22.15 -24.71 -53.42
C ILE A 10 -21.04 -24.36 -52.45
N GLY A 11 -19.80 -24.15 -52.97
CA GLY A 11 -18.68 -23.70 -52.12
C GLY A 11 -18.85 -22.28 -51.60
N LEU A 12 -19.39 -21.36 -52.42
CA LEU A 12 -19.65 -19.96 -52.00
C LEU A 12 -20.86 -19.87 -51.02
N LEU A 13 -21.86 -20.71 -51.13
CA LEU A 13 -22.96 -20.78 -50.17
C LEU A 13 -22.54 -21.40 -48.83
N ALA A 14 -21.60 -22.36 -48.81
CA ALA A 14 -21.04 -22.92 -47.59
C ALA A 14 -20.08 -21.94 -46.85
N ILE A 15 -19.36 -21.10 -47.56
CA ILE A 15 -18.51 -20.06 -46.99
C ILE A 15 -19.38 -18.88 -46.45
N ALA A 16 -20.46 -18.53 -47.16
CA ALA A 16 -21.40 -17.50 -46.67
C ALA A 16 -22.17 -17.94 -45.42
N SER A 17 -22.45 -19.23 -45.25
CA SER A 17 -23.10 -19.75 -44.01
C SER A 17 -22.14 -19.86 -42.83
N LEU A 18 -20.80 -19.97 -43.05
CA LEU A 18 -19.81 -19.98 -41.98
C LEU A 18 -19.46 -18.57 -41.47
N VAL A 19 -19.56 -17.54 -42.31
CA VAL A 19 -19.32 -16.14 -41.91
C VAL A 19 -20.53 -15.54 -41.16
N LEU A 20 -21.73 -16.08 -41.34
CA LEU A 20 -22.93 -15.64 -40.60
C LEU A 20 -23.14 -16.34 -39.24
N SER A 21 -22.29 -17.35 -38.89
CA SER A 21 -22.32 -18.01 -37.60
C SER A 21 -21.45 -17.33 -36.52
N ALA A 22 -20.64 -16.33 -36.89
CA ALA A 22 -19.69 -15.68 -35.99
C ALA A 22 -20.26 -14.45 -35.24
N CYS A 23 -21.54 -14.10 -35.42
CA CYS A 23 -22.20 -13.01 -34.71
C CYS A 23 -23.55 -13.45 -34.12
N ALA A 24 -23.60 -14.65 -33.51
CA ALA A 24 -24.71 -14.99 -32.63
C ALA A 24 -24.34 -14.52 -31.23
N THR A 25 -24.84 -13.36 -30.83
CA THR A 25 -24.94 -12.98 -29.42
C THR A 25 -25.61 -14.11 -28.66
N PRO A 26 -25.07 -14.57 -27.52
CA PRO A 26 -25.71 -15.59 -26.73
C PRO A 26 -27.10 -15.10 -26.31
N THR A 27 -28.12 -15.82 -26.74
CA THR A 27 -29.51 -15.59 -26.29
C THR A 27 -29.54 -15.93 -24.79
N PRO A 28 -30.02 -15.05 -23.91
CA PRO A 28 -30.07 -15.35 -22.50
C PRO A 28 -30.99 -16.56 -22.25
N GLU A 29 -30.49 -17.52 -21.50
CA GLU A 29 -31.25 -18.71 -21.08
C GLU A 29 -32.24 -18.28 -19.99
N VAL A 30 -33.52 -18.34 -20.28
CA VAL A 30 -34.60 -18.06 -19.32
C VAL A 30 -34.74 -19.26 -18.40
N VAL A 31 -34.22 -19.17 -17.17
CA VAL A 31 -34.47 -20.19 -16.15
C VAL A 31 -35.73 -19.79 -15.37
N GLU A 32 -36.89 -20.40 -15.72
CA GLU A 32 -38.10 -20.31 -14.90
C GLU A 32 -37.93 -21.18 -13.66
N LYS A 33 -37.73 -20.61 -12.50
CA LYS A 33 -37.79 -21.31 -11.22
C LYS A 33 -39.18 -21.15 -10.63
N VAL A 34 -40.02 -22.15 -10.81
CA VAL A 34 -41.34 -22.24 -10.16
C VAL A 34 -41.16 -22.77 -8.75
N VAL A 35 -41.33 -21.95 -7.75
CA VAL A 35 -41.35 -22.37 -6.35
C VAL A 35 -42.83 -22.53 -5.93
N THR A 36 -43.28 -23.75 -5.78
CA THR A 36 -44.61 -24.06 -5.23
C THR A 36 -44.45 -24.23 -3.72
N GLN A 37 -44.96 -23.29 -2.96
CA GLN A 37 -45.04 -23.43 -1.51
C GLN A 37 -46.42 -23.90 -1.10
N VAL A 38 -46.51 -25.12 -0.58
CA VAL A 38 -47.75 -25.65 -0.03
C VAL A 38 -47.87 -25.23 1.43
N VAL A 39 -48.79 -24.34 1.73
CA VAL A 39 -49.12 -23.95 3.12
C VAL A 39 -50.25 -24.84 3.61
N LYS A 40 -50.00 -25.64 4.63
CA LYS A 40 -51.04 -26.43 5.32
C LYS A 40 -51.61 -25.59 6.45
N GLU A 41 -52.86 -25.17 6.28
CA GLU A 41 -53.61 -24.49 7.34
C GLU A 41 -54.55 -25.51 8.01
N THR A 42 -54.45 -25.67 9.33
CA THR A 42 -55.32 -26.54 10.12
C THR A 42 -56.47 -25.72 10.67
N VAL A 43 -57.68 -25.89 10.14
CA VAL A 43 -58.88 -25.26 10.67
C VAL A 43 -59.58 -26.26 11.59
N ILE A 44 -59.75 -25.89 12.86
CA ILE A 44 -60.51 -26.69 13.84
C ILE A 44 -61.99 -26.28 13.73
N VAL A 45 -62.82 -27.16 13.17
CA VAL A 45 -64.25 -27.07 13.28
C VAL A 45 -64.72 -28.25 14.16
N GLU A 46 -65.58 -27.96 15.10
CA GLU A 46 -66.01 -28.84 16.20
C GLU A 46 -66.03 -30.33 15.86
N SER A 47 -65.20 -31.09 16.55
CA SER A 47 -65.16 -32.56 16.72
C SER A 47 -64.45 -33.46 15.71
N THR A 48 -63.85 -32.98 14.59
CA THR A 48 -62.96 -33.82 13.78
C THR A 48 -62.02 -32.93 12.89
N PRO A 49 -60.72 -33.13 12.89
CA PRO A 49 -59.79 -32.33 12.03
C PRO A 49 -59.92 -32.80 10.58
N GLN A 50 -60.35 -31.90 9.70
CA GLN A 50 -60.23 -32.08 8.25
C GLN A 50 -59.09 -31.18 7.73
N VAL A 51 -58.20 -31.79 6.96
CA VAL A 51 -57.17 -31.09 6.23
C VAL A 51 -57.76 -30.60 4.91
N ILE A 52 -57.98 -29.31 4.76
CA ILE A 52 -58.39 -28.71 3.49
C ILE A 52 -57.11 -28.17 2.81
N GLU A 53 -56.74 -28.77 1.70
CA GLU A 53 -55.73 -28.21 0.82
C GLU A 53 -56.34 -27.05 0.03
N LYS A 54 -55.88 -25.83 0.29
CA LYS A 54 -56.25 -24.64 -0.46
C LYS A 54 -55.05 -24.22 -1.28
N GLU A 55 -55.19 -24.29 -2.61
CA GLU A 55 -54.23 -23.66 -3.51
C GLU A 55 -54.26 -22.16 -3.29
N VAL A 56 -53.21 -21.63 -2.68
CA VAL A 56 -53.05 -20.21 -2.50
C VAL A 56 -52.04 -19.71 -3.55
N THR A 57 -52.59 -19.06 -4.55
CA THR A 57 -51.99 -18.04 -5.43
C THR A 57 -50.57 -18.32 -5.97
N LYS A 58 -50.53 -18.65 -7.26
CA LYS A 58 -49.28 -18.58 -8.05
C LYS A 58 -48.69 -17.17 -8.01
N LEU A 59 -47.70 -16.95 -7.23
CA LEU A 59 -46.80 -15.82 -7.43
C LEU A 59 -45.91 -16.14 -8.63
N VAL A 60 -46.19 -15.55 -9.77
CA VAL A 60 -45.25 -15.53 -10.89
C VAL A 60 -44.30 -14.40 -10.61
N GLU A 61 -43.13 -14.71 -10.04
CA GLU A 61 -41.99 -13.80 -10.09
C GLU A 61 -41.62 -13.65 -11.56
N LYS A 62 -41.88 -12.48 -12.10
CA LYS A 62 -41.37 -12.07 -13.40
C LYS A 62 -39.89 -11.77 -13.19
N VAL A 63 -39.01 -12.76 -13.44
CA VAL A 63 -37.58 -12.50 -13.52
C VAL A 63 -37.42 -11.55 -14.70
N VAL A 64 -37.20 -10.28 -14.38
CA VAL A 64 -36.75 -9.32 -15.36
C VAL A 64 -35.30 -9.69 -15.63
N THR A 65 -35.03 -10.30 -16.77
CA THR A 65 -33.67 -10.50 -17.27
C THR A 65 -33.09 -9.09 -17.43
N ALA A 66 -32.19 -8.70 -16.54
CA ALA A 66 -31.42 -7.51 -16.74
C ALA A 66 -30.71 -7.62 -18.09
N THR A 67 -30.89 -6.64 -18.96
CA THR A 67 -30.07 -6.50 -20.16
C THR A 67 -28.63 -6.57 -19.69
N PRO A 68 -27.74 -7.37 -20.32
CA PRO A 68 -26.34 -7.37 -19.89
C PRO A 68 -25.81 -5.95 -19.98
N VAL A 69 -25.46 -5.39 -18.84
CA VAL A 69 -24.83 -4.07 -18.77
C VAL A 69 -23.50 -4.19 -19.49
N SER A 70 -23.26 -3.33 -20.48
CA SER A 70 -21.94 -3.25 -21.10
C SER A 70 -20.95 -2.81 -20.02
N LYS A 71 -20.05 -3.68 -19.60
CA LYS A 71 -19.01 -3.32 -18.62
C LYS A 71 -18.05 -2.25 -19.17
N THR A 72 -17.92 -2.15 -20.50
CA THR A 72 -16.93 -1.29 -21.15
C THR A 72 -17.44 0.14 -21.33
N GLY A 73 -16.67 1.10 -20.85
CA GLY A 73 -16.94 2.54 -21.02
C GLY A 73 -16.88 3.31 -19.70
N GLY A 74 -17.28 4.57 -19.76
CA GLY A 74 -17.32 5.46 -18.60
C GLY A 74 -15.98 6.06 -18.20
N THR A 75 -16.05 6.98 -17.25
CA THR A 75 -14.90 7.71 -16.71
C THR A 75 -14.82 7.48 -15.20
N TRP A 76 -13.65 7.07 -14.74
CA TRP A 76 -13.34 6.97 -13.32
C TRP A 76 -12.52 8.18 -12.89
N THR A 77 -13.05 8.96 -11.95
CA THR A 77 -12.41 10.20 -11.49
C THR A 77 -11.96 10.08 -10.05
N ILE A 78 -10.67 10.35 -9.80
CA ILE A 78 -10.02 10.32 -8.49
C ILE A 78 -9.57 11.74 -8.16
N SER A 79 -9.77 12.19 -6.92
CA SER A 79 -9.14 13.45 -6.49
C SER A 79 -7.71 13.21 -6.02
N ILE A 80 -6.84 14.15 -6.36
CA ILE A 80 -5.49 14.27 -5.82
C ILE A 80 -5.33 15.66 -5.19
N SER A 81 -4.61 15.74 -4.06
CA SER A 81 -4.49 16.99 -3.28
C SER A 81 -3.43 17.95 -3.81
N GLU A 82 -2.55 17.47 -4.67
CA GLU A 82 -1.45 18.25 -5.23
C GLU A 82 -1.14 17.81 -6.66
N GLU A 83 -0.44 18.67 -7.39
CA GLU A 83 0.06 18.35 -8.73
C GLU A 83 1.42 17.64 -8.60
N PRO A 84 1.68 16.51 -9.32
CA PRO A 84 3.00 15.90 -9.30
C PRO A 84 4.03 16.83 -10.00
N GLU A 85 5.26 16.85 -9.48
CA GLU A 85 6.35 17.63 -10.09
C GLU A 85 6.75 17.08 -11.47
N THR A 86 6.61 15.77 -11.64
CA THR A 86 6.92 15.05 -12.89
C THR A 86 6.25 13.67 -12.87
N LEU A 87 5.99 13.13 -14.07
CA LEU A 87 5.66 11.71 -14.24
C LEU A 87 6.89 10.88 -14.72
N ASP A 88 8.10 11.42 -14.66
CA ASP A 88 9.31 10.58 -14.77
C ASP A 88 9.53 9.86 -13.43
N LEU A 89 9.10 8.58 -13.35
CA LEU A 89 9.14 7.81 -12.10
C LEU A 89 10.56 7.67 -11.53
N GLN A 90 11.59 7.79 -12.35
CA GLN A 90 12.98 7.69 -11.91
C GLN A 90 13.53 9.01 -11.36
N LYS A 91 12.83 10.13 -11.57
CA LYS A 91 13.21 11.46 -11.07
C LYS A 91 12.33 11.97 -9.94
N SER A 92 11.23 11.27 -9.63
CA SER A 92 10.31 11.68 -8.58
C SER A 92 10.51 10.89 -7.29
N ALA A 93 10.47 11.59 -6.16
CA ALA A 93 10.32 11.00 -4.84
C ALA A 93 8.86 10.96 -4.36
N MET A 94 7.94 11.64 -5.04
CA MET A 94 6.54 11.76 -4.62
C MET A 94 5.80 10.43 -4.66
N ALA A 95 5.07 10.14 -3.59
CA ALA A 95 4.16 9.00 -3.53
C ALA A 95 3.03 9.12 -4.57
N LEU A 96 2.60 10.35 -4.88
CA LEU A 96 1.58 10.63 -5.89
C LEU A 96 2.01 10.18 -7.29
N THR A 97 3.24 10.51 -7.72
CA THR A 97 3.78 10.02 -8.99
C THR A 97 3.74 8.50 -9.05
N ALA A 98 4.20 7.82 -7.98
CA ALA A 98 4.16 6.37 -7.90
C ALA A 98 2.71 5.82 -7.97
N SER A 99 1.74 6.50 -7.35
CA SER A 99 0.33 6.08 -7.38
C SER A 99 -0.26 6.14 -8.79
N ILE A 100 0.08 7.15 -9.59
CA ILE A 100 -0.34 7.27 -10.99
C ILE A 100 0.32 6.19 -11.84
N TRP A 101 1.61 5.89 -11.59
CA TRP A 101 2.36 4.90 -12.34
C TRP A 101 1.84 3.47 -12.19
N ARG A 102 1.15 3.14 -11.08
CA ARG A 102 0.48 1.84 -10.91
C ARG A 102 -0.62 1.56 -11.95
N TYR A 103 -1.07 2.57 -12.64
CA TYR A 103 -2.03 2.45 -13.75
C TYR A 103 -1.35 2.54 -15.13
N LEU A 104 -0.17 3.20 -15.22
CA LEU A 104 0.58 3.39 -16.45
C LEU A 104 1.52 2.24 -16.78
N GLY A 105 2.01 1.50 -15.78
CA GLY A 105 3.00 0.47 -15.97
C GLY A 105 2.73 -0.79 -15.16
N ASP A 106 3.25 -1.90 -15.63
CA ASP A 106 3.23 -3.17 -14.94
C ASP A 106 4.54 -3.40 -14.18
N PRO A 107 4.50 -4.14 -13.05
CA PRO A 107 5.70 -4.56 -12.36
C PRO A 107 6.39 -5.72 -13.10
N LEU A 108 7.71 -5.86 -12.91
CA LEU A 108 8.42 -7.03 -13.44
C LEU A 108 7.93 -8.32 -12.77
N ILE A 109 7.73 -8.29 -11.47
CA ILE A 109 7.11 -9.34 -10.66
C ILE A 109 5.86 -8.74 -10.02
N ALA A 110 4.72 -9.41 -10.08
CA ALA A 110 3.52 -8.98 -9.37
C ALA A 110 3.41 -9.67 -8.00
N LYS A 111 2.57 -9.11 -7.15
CA LYS A 111 2.22 -9.69 -5.86
C LYS A 111 0.71 -9.84 -5.81
N ASP A 112 0.23 -11.02 -5.42
CA ASP A 112 -1.20 -11.29 -5.32
C ASP A 112 -1.80 -10.77 -4.00
N PHE A 113 -3.10 -10.98 -3.81
CA PHE A 113 -3.80 -10.57 -2.58
C PHE A 113 -3.33 -11.30 -1.30
N ASN A 114 -2.59 -12.40 -1.42
CA ASN A 114 -2.00 -13.13 -0.29
C ASN A 114 -0.56 -12.67 0.00
N GLY A 115 0.00 -11.78 -0.83
CA GLY A 115 1.37 -11.32 -0.74
C GLY A 115 2.39 -12.28 -1.39
N GLU A 116 1.93 -13.25 -2.19
CA GLU A 116 2.80 -14.17 -2.91
C GLU A 116 3.26 -13.57 -4.24
N TYR A 117 4.50 -13.87 -4.62
CA TYR A 117 5.05 -13.40 -5.89
C TYR A 117 4.48 -14.21 -7.05
N VAL A 118 3.88 -13.51 -8.01
CA VAL A 118 3.28 -14.08 -9.22
C VAL A 118 3.84 -13.39 -10.47
N SER A 119 3.58 -13.96 -11.64
CA SER A 119 4.04 -13.40 -12.90
C SER A 119 3.46 -11.99 -13.15
N GLY A 120 4.40 -11.05 -13.38
CA GLY A 120 4.13 -9.74 -13.97
C GLY A 120 4.60 -9.71 -15.41
N LEU A 121 5.51 -8.77 -15.76
CA LEU A 121 6.20 -8.76 -17.05
C LEU A 121 7.22 -9.90 -17.17
N ALA A 122 7.78 -10.38 -16.07
CA ALA A 122 8.54 -11.63 -16.02
C ALA A 122 7.62 -12.81 -15.70
N THR A 123 7.80 -13.91 -16.43
CA THR A 123 7.07 -15.18 -16.24
C THR A 123 7.83 -16.14 -15.34
N SER A 124 9.14 -15.96 -15.19
CA SER A 124 9.98 -16.73 -14.28
C SER A 124 11.23 -15.95 -13.90
N TRP A 125 11.77 -16.27 -12.74
CA TRP A 125 13.02 -15.74 -12.22
C TRP A 125 13.72 -16.79 -11.36
N GLU A 126 15.03 -16.77 -11.38
CA GLU A 126 15.86 -17.72 -10.65
C GLU A 126 17.11 -17.03 -10.11
N ALA A 127 17.47 -17.32 -8.86
CA ALA A 127 18.71 -16.87 -8.26
C ALA A 127 19.79 -17.94 -8.39
N SER A 128 21.04 -17.53 -8.58
CA SER A 128 22.20 -18.41 -8.42
C SER A 128 22.33 -18.90 -6.96
N GLU A 129 23.08 -20.00 -6.75
CA GLU A 129 23.26 -20.59 -5.40
C GLU A 129 23.84 -19.61 -4.38
N ASP A 130 24.67 -18.66 -4.82
CA ASP A 130 25.26 -17.61 -3.97
C ASP A 130 24.34 -16.40 -3.78
N GLY A 131 23.16 -16.36 -4.44
CA GLY A 131 22.20 -15.28 -4.35
C GLY A 131 22.62 -13.99 -5.04
N LEU A 132 23.70 -14.01 -5.84
CA LEU A 132 24.23 -12.80 -6.47
C LEU A 132 23.64 -12.55 -7.85
N THR A 133 23.43 -13.58 -8.66
CA THR A 133 22.93 -13.43 -10.02
C THR A 133 21.48 -13.86 -10.11
N TRP A 134 20.63 -12.96 -10.60
CA TRP A 134 19.22 -13.19 -10.87
C TRP A 134 18.97 -13.24 -12.35
N THR A 135 18.40 -14.34 -12.86
CA THR A 135 18.02 -14.50 -14.25
C THR A 135 16.52 -14.41 -14.39
N PHE A 136 16.04 -13.62 -15.36
CA PHE A 136 14.63 -13.39 -15.64
C PHE A 136 14.26 -13.83 -17.04
N THR A 137 13.05 -14.39 -17.19
CA THR A 137 12.42 -14.62 -18.49
C THR A 137 11.18 -13.75 -18.62
N LEU A 138 11.10 -12.92 -19.65
CA LEU A 138 10.01 -12.01 -19.91
C LEU A 138 8.83 -12.70 -20.62
N ARG A 139 7.65 -12.12 -20.46
CA ARG A 139 6.42 -12.52 -21.15
C ARG A 139 6.48 -12.16 -22.62
N GLU A 140 6.10 -13.09 -23.49
CA GLU A 140 5.95 -12.85 -24.92
C GLU A 140 4.74 -11.98 -25.24
N GLY A 141 4.83 -11.17 -26.31
CA GLY A 141 3.71 -10.42 -26.87
C GLY A 141 3.32 -9.15 -26.12
N VAL A 142 4.09 -8.73 -25.13
CA VAL A 142 3.90 -7.45 -24.44
C VAL A 142 4.37 -6.31 -25.34
N THR A 143 3.58 -5.23 -25.42
CA THR A 143 3.93 -4.01 -26.14
C THR A 143 3.83 -2.78 -25.23
N PHE A 144 4.68 -1.81 -25.49
CA PHE A 144 4.55 -0.48 -24.90
C PHE A 144 3.35 0.27 -25.51
N HIS A 145 2.90 1.34 -24.86
CA HIS A 145 1.80 2.19 -25.32
C HIS A 145 2.06 2.84 -26.69
N ASP A 146 3.31 2.95 -27.12
CA ASP A 146 3.72 3.44 -28.43
C ASP A 146 3.75 2.34 -29.51
N GLY A 147 3.38 1.11 -29.16
CA GLY A 147 3.33 -0.06 -30.04
C GLY A 147 4.68 -0.77 -30.24
N THR A 148 5.76 -0.31 -29.60
CA THR A 148 7.05 -1.02 -29.63
C THR A 148 7.00 -2.25 -28.73
N PRO A 149 7.67 -3.36 -29.08
CA PRO A 149 7.67 -4.58 -28.27
C PRO A 149 8.51 -4.39 -27.00
N LEU A 150 8.08 -5.03 -25.90
CA LEU A 150 8.91 -5.22 -24.72
C LEU A 150 9.90 -6.35 -24.99
N ASP A 151 11.19 -6.09 -24.78
CA ASP A 151 12.26 -7.05 -24.83
C ASP A 151 13.22 -6.89 -23.64
N ALA A 152 14.21 -7.77 -23.53
CA ALA A 152 15.20 -7.72 -22.47
C ALA A 152 16.07 -6.45 -22.52
N ALA A 153 16.33 -5.91 -23.71
CA ALA A 153 17.11 -4.69 -23.86
C ALA A 153 16.37 -3.46 -23.27
N ALA A 154 15.05 -3.40 -23.40
CA ALA A 154 14.24 -2.34 -22.80
C ALA A 154 14.29 -2.37 -21.27
N VAL A 155 14.27 -3.56 -20.65
CA VAL A 155 14.41 -3.71 -19.19
C VAL A 155 15.79 -3.26 -18.73
N VAL A 156 16.85 -3.75 -19.40
CA VAL A 156 18.25 -3.38 -19.11
C VAL A 156 18.42 -1.86 -19.19
N GLN A 157 17.98 -1.25 -20.30
CA GLN A 157 18.06 0.20 -20.48
C GLN A 157 17.31 0.98 -19.39
N THR A 158 16.14 0.50 -18.97
CA THR A 158 15.37 1.14 -17.90
C THR A 158 16.12 1.10 -16.56
N PHE A 159 16.70 -0.06 -16.22
CA PHE A 159 17.42 -0.23 -14.95
C PHE A 159 18.77 0.51 -14.96
N GLU A 160 19.52 0.47 -16.06
CA GLU A 160 20.73 1.25 -16.23
C GLU A 160 20.46 2.76 -16.09
N ARG A 161 19.34 3.25 -16.67
CA ARG A 161 18.92 4.65 -16.51
C ARG A 161 18.62 4.98 -15.05
N ALA A 162 17.98 4.08 -14.27
CA ALA A 162 17.72 4.29 -12.85
C ALA A 162 19.01 4.37 -12.03
N LEU A 163 20.07 3.68 -12.46
CA LEU A 163 21.38 3.63 -11.81
C LEU A 163 22.34 4.74 -12.30
N ASP A 164 21.98 5.44 -13.39
CA ASP A 164 22.81 6.49 -13.96
C ASP A 164 22.95 7.68 -13.00
N PRO A 165 24.20 8.05 -12.59
CA PRO A 165 24.44 9.21 -11.75
C PRO A 165 23.92 10.54 -12.32
N GLU A 166 23.79 10.67 -13.65
CA GLU A 166 23.25 11.88 -14.30
C GLU A 166 21.73 12.00 -14.12
N ILE A 167 21.01 10.88 -14.02
CA ILE A 167 19.58 10.84 -13.68
C ILE A 167 19.39 11.16 -12.20
N ASN A 168 20.32 10.71 -11.36
CA ASN A 168 20.32 10.95 -9.91
C ASN A 168 18.97 10.56 -9.29
N SER A 169 18.54 9.32 -9.58
CA SER A 169 17.25 8.82 -9.11
C SER A 169 17.13 8.87 -7.59
N PRO A 170 16.14 9.55 -7.03
CA PRO A 170 16.01 9.66 -5.57
C PRO A 170 15.63 8.35 -4.90
N ILE A 171 14.98 7.42 -5.63
CA ILE A 171 14.44 6.18 -5.07
C ILE A 171 14.73 4.96 -5.97
N ALA A 172 14.39 5.00 -7.27
CA ALA A 172 14.38 3.82 -8.14
C ALA A 172 15.75 3.10 -8.19
N GLY A 173 16.85 3.85 -8.25
CA GLY A 173 18.19 3.26 -8.24
C GLY A 173 18.49 2.46 -6.98
N SER A 174 18.09 2.96 -5.81
CA SER A 174 18.33 2.27 -4.53
C SER A 174 17.48 1.00 -4.37
N LEU A 175 16.33 0.93 -5.02
CA LEU A 175 15.46 -0.27 -4.98
C LEU A 175 16.07 -1.45 -5.72
N LEU A 176 16.93 -1.22 -6.72
CA LEU A 176 17.64 -2.27 -7.43
C LEU A 176 18.77 -2.89 -6.59
N GLY A 177 19.18 -2.22 -5.50
CA GLY A 177 20.25 -2.70 -4.60
C GLY A 177 21.65 -2.49 -5.15
N PRO A 178 22.65 -3.22 -4.64
CA PRO A 178 24.06 -3.07 -5.01
C PRO A 178 24.38 -3.77 -6.34
N VAL A 179 23.84 -3.26 -7.45
CA VAL A 179 24.03 -3.85 -8.78
C VAL A 179 25.49 -3.74 -9.24
N GLU A 180 26.05 -4.86 -9.69
CA GLU A 180 27.35 -4.93 -10.36
C GLU A 180 27.21 -4.83 -11.87
N SER A 181 26.29 -5.62 -12.47
CA SER A 181 26.04 -5.62 -13.92
C SER A 181 24.61 -6.04 -14.23
N ILE A 182 24.15 -5.63 -15.42
CA ILE A 182 22.89 -6.08 -16.01
C ILE A 182 23.17 -6.45 -17.46
N GLU A 183 22.83 -7.69 -17.87
CA GLU A 183 23.20 -8.23 -19.18
C GLU A 183 21.99 -8.85 -19.88
N VAL A 184 21.82 -8.53 -21.16
CA VAL A 184 20.87 -9.22 -22.03
C VAL A 184 21.40 -10.62 -22.34
N THR A 185 20.66 -11.67 -21.99
CA THR A 185 21.03 -13.08 -22.25
C THR A 185 20.26 -13.71 -23.40
N GLY A 186 19.21 -13.05 -23.88
CA GLY A 186 18.38 -13.42 -25.02
C GLY A 186 17.34 -12.35 -25.29
N ASP A 187 16.54 -12.49 -26.36
CA ASP A 187 15.53 -11.48 -26.73
C ASP A 187 14.54 -11.19 -25.59
N LEU A 188 14.16 -12.22 -24.84
CA LEU A 188 13.23 -12.16 -23.72
C LEU A 188 13.88 -12.60 -22.39
N SER A 189 15.20 -12.55 -22.28
CA SER A 189 15.89 -12.92 -21.05
C SER A 189 17.04 -11.99 -20.74
N PHE A 190 17.23 -11.69 -19.46
CA PHE A 190 18.34 -10.90 -18.95
C PHE A 190 18.81 -11.46 -17.61
N ALA A 191 20.03 -11.11 -17.23
CA ALA A 191 20.60 -11.40 -15.93
C ALA A 191 21.01 -10.10 -15.23
N LEU A 192 20.79 -10.03 -13.93
CA LEU A 192 21.25 -8.95 -13.07
C LEU A 192 22.14 -9.54 -11.98
N THR A 193 23.36 -9.04 -11.88
CA THR A 193 24.35 -9.46 -10.88
C THR A 193 24.52 -8.37 -9.84
N LEU A 194 24.52 -8.77 -8.58
CA LEU A 194 24.70 -7.92 -7.40
C LEU A 194 26.12 -8.09 -6.85
N ASN A 195 26.67 -7.05 -6.25
CA ASN A 195 27.96 -7.10 -5.53
C ASN A 195 27.88 -7.90 -4.22
N GLU A 196 26.70 -7.98 -3.63
CA GLU A 196 26.40 -8.73 -2.41
C GLU A 196 24.93 -9.20 -2.44
N PRO A 197 24.54 -10.26 -1.72
CA PRO A 197 23.16 -10.71 -1.66
C PRO A 197 22.26 -9.59 -1.13
N PHE A 198 21.12 -9.36 -1.81
CA PHE A 198 20.17 -8.33 -1.45
C PHE A 198 18.75 -8.88 -1.43
N ALA A 199 18.31 -9.39 -0.30
CA ALA A 199 17.03 -10.06 -0.14
C ALA A 199 15.80 -9.17 -0.39
N PRO A 200 15.82 -7.81 -0.22
CA PRO A 200 14.71 -6.95 -0.62
C PRO A 200 14.47 -6.88 -2.12
N PHE A 201 15.38 -7.38 -2.97
CA PHE A 201 15.38 -7.20 -4.42
C PHE A 201 14.07 -7.63 -5.07
N LEU A 202 13.59 -8.87 -4.82
CA LEU A 202 12.34 -9.35 -5.41
C LEU A 202 11.12 -8.54 -4.96
N GLU A 203 11.06 -8.18 -3.69
CA GLU A 203 9.99 -7.35 -3.15
C GLU A 203 9.97 -5.99 -3.86
N ASN A 204 11.13 -5.37 -4.05
CA ASN A 204 11.23 -4.08 -4.72
C ASN A 204 10.78 -4.15 -6.19
N LEU A 205 11.03 -5.26 -6.89
CA LEU A 205 10.58 -5.46 -8.27
C LEU A 205 9.05 -5.58 -8.42
N THR A 206 8.31 -5.67 -7.31
CA THR A 206 6.85 -5.64 -7.35
C THR A 206 6.28 -4.22 -7.37
N ASP A 207 7.09 -3.18 -7.14
CA ASP A 207 6.63 -1.79 -7.12
C ASP A 207 6.59 -1.16 -8.52
N SER A 208 5.47 -1.35 -9.22
CA SER A 208 5.23 -0.71 -10.52
C SER A 208 5.23 0.83 -10.44
N GLY A 209 4.95 1.40 -9.29
CA GLY A 209 5.01 2.85 -9.10
C GLY A 209 6.42 3.43 -9.16
N ARG A 210 7.45 2.59 -9.00
CA ARG A 210 8.86 3.02 -8.92
C ARG A 210 9.77 2.33 -9.95
N LEU A 211 9.45 1.09 -10.35
CA LEU A 211 10.29 0.26 -11.21
C LEU A 211 9.57 -0.26 -12.47
N SER A 212 8.49 0.41 -12.92
CA SER A 212 7.89 0.11 -14.24
C SER A 212 8.90 0.29 -15.36
N ILE A 213 8.79 -0.55 -16.37
CA ILE A 213 9.68 -0.53 -17.53
C ILE A 213 9.24 0.59 -18.48
N LEU A 214 10.19 1.41 -18.90
CA LEU A 214 9.99 2.55 -19.78
C LEU A 214 10.23 2.16 -21.23
N SER A 215 9.46 2.74 -22.18
CA SER A 215 9.73 2.57 -23.59
C SER A 215 11.08 3.18 -23.98
N PRO A 216 12.01 2.42 -24.60
CA PRO A 216 13.25 2.94 -25.14
C PRO A 216 13.03 4.07 -26.16
N ALA A 217 12.04 3.92 -27.02
CA ALA A 217 11.69 4.93 -28.02
C ALA A 217 11.20 6.24 -27.37
N ALA A 218 10.43 6.15 -26.28
CA ALA A 218 9.99 7.32 -25.54
C ALA A 218 11.15 8.01 -24.80
N ILE A 219 12.09 7.26 -24.24
CA ILE A 219 13.31 7.81 -23.62
C ILE A 219 14.12 8.60 -24.65
N GLU A 220 14.34 8.05 -25.84
CA GLU A 220 15.08 8.70 -26.91
C GLU A 220 14.37 9.95 -27.46
N ALA A 221 13.05 9.87 -27.68
CA ALA A 221 12.25 10.95 -28.25
C ALA A 221 12.04 12.12 -27.27
N SER A 222 11.77 11.81 -26.00
CA SER A 222 11.34 12.81 -25.01
C SER A 222 12.51 13.45 -24.25
N GLY A 223 13.65 12.79 -24.15
CA GLY A 223 14.81 13.30 -23.43
C GLY A 223 14.45 13.76 -22.01
N LYS A 224 14.43 15.09 -21.79
CA LYS A 224 14.07 15.69 -20.48
C LYS A 224 12.56 15.77 -20.23
N ASP A 225 11.74 15.61 -21.28
CA ASP A 225 10.28 15.76 -21.22
C ASP A 225 9.52 14.45 -20.97
N LEU A 226 10.23 13.34 -20.68
CA LEU A 226 9.62 12.04 -20.35
C LEU A 226 8.57 12.15 -19.24
N GLY A 227 8.78 13.05 -18.30
CA GLY A 227 7.85 13.32 -17.20
C GLY A 227 6.52 13.97 -17.62
N ARG A 228 6.34 14.38 -18.87
CA ARG A 228 5.09 14.92 -19.41
C ARG A 228 4.44 13.99 -20.45
N GLN A 229 5.13 12.96 -20.86
CA GLN A 229 4.65 11.98 -21.85
C GLN A 229 5.16 10.58 -21.49
N PRO A 230 4.75 10.03 -20.32
CA PRO A 230 5.19 8.72 -19.89
C PRO A 230 4.64 7.62 -20.81
N VAL A 231 5.50 6.66 -21.18
CA VAL A 231 5.15 5.51 -22.01
C VAL A 231 5.67 4.24 -21.36
N SER A 232 4.77 3.30 -21.08
CA SER A 232 5.06 2.01 -20.46
C SER A 232 4.12 0.93 -21.01
N THR A 233 3.84 -0.12 -20.24
CA THR A 233 3.11 -1.32 -20.69
C THR A 233 1.72 -1.47 -20.09
N GLY A 234 1.32 -0.63 -19.15
CA GLY A 234 0.18 -0.83 -18.29
C GLY A 234 -1.20 -0.77 -18.96
N PRO A 235 -2.24 -1.02 -18.14
CA PRO A 235 -3.63 -1.10 -18.62
C PRO A 235 -4.22 0.25 -19.05
N TRP A 236 -3.62 1.36 -18.65
CA TRP A 236 -3.96 2.70 -19.13
C TRP A 236 -2.75 3.40 -19.75
N MET A 237 -3.01 4.23 -20.78
CA MET A 237 -2.04 5.04 -21.49
C MET A 237 -2.21 6.51 -21.10
N PHE A 238 -1.12 7.25 -21.01
CA PHE A 238 -1.16 8.69 -20.83
C PHE A 238 -1.85 9.38 -22.03
N LYS A 239 -2.80 10.29 -21.71
CA LYS A 239 -3.50 11.11 -22.73
C LYS A 239 -3.11 12.57 -22.63
N GLU A 240 -3.28 13.18 -21.46
CA GLU A 240 -2.99 14.60 -21.27
C GLU A 240 -2.74 14.94 -19.80
N TRP A 241 -2.07 16.05 -19.59
CA TRP A 241 -1.88 16.69 -18.30
C TRP A 241 -2.15 18.19 -18.43
N VAL A 242 -3.27 18.64 -17.88
CA VAL A 242 -3.66 20.04 -17.78
C VAL A 242 -3.21 20.56 -16.43
N THR A 243 -2.24 21.47 -16.44
CA THR A 243 -1.62 22.02 -15.22
C THR A 243 -2.68 22.65 -14.30
N ALA A 244 -2.59 22.34 -13.01
CA ALA A 244 -3.49 22.79 -11.95
C ALA A 244 -4.96 22.35 -12.12
N ASP A 245 -5.26 21.41 -13.02
CA ASP A 245 -6.61 20.90 -13.26
C ASP A 245 -6.65 19.37 -13.16
N HIS A 246 -6.06 18.63 -14.13
CA HIS A 246 -6.15 17.19 -14.12
C HIS A 246 -5.06 16.49 -14.94
N ILE A 247 -4.93 15.17 -14.70
CA ILE A 247 -4.19 14.23 -15.54
C ILE A 247 -5.19 13.18 -16.03
N THR A 248 -5.22 12.92 -17.34
CA THR A 248 -6.11 11.94 -17.95
C THR A 248 -5.29 10.77 -18.52
N LEU A 249 -5.70 9.56 -18.15
CA LEU A 249 -5.25 8.32 -18.76
C LEU A 249 -6.42 7.71 -19.55
N VAL A 250 -6.11 7.01 -20.63
CA VAL A 250 -7.10 6.28 -21.45
C VAL A 250 -6.78 4.79 -21.47
N ARG A 251 -7.80 3.98 -21.61
CA ARG A 251 -7.68 2.54 -21.72
C ARG A 251 -6.71 2.13 -22.81
N ASN A 252 -5.79 1.21 -22.50
CA ASN A 252 -4.96 0.53 -23.47
C ASN A 252 -5.79 -0.59 -24.16
N PRO A 253 -6.15 -0.44 -25.44
CA PRO A 253 -7.01 -1.42 -26.12
C PRO A 253 -6.29 -2.74 -26.42
N ASP A 254 -4.96 -2.74 -26.42
CA ASP A 254 -4.13 -3.89 -26.77
C ASP A 254 -3.64 -4.66 -25.53
N TYR A 255 -3.97 -4.19 -24.33
CA TYR A 255 -3.56 -4.79 -23.06
C TYR A 255 -4.11 -6.22 -22.92
N ASN A 256 -3.23 -7.21 -22.79
CA ASN A 256 -3.61 -8.62 -22.67
C ASN A 256 -2.57 -9.46 -21.90
N TRP A 257 -1.87 -8.84 -20.95
CA TRP A 257 -0.81 -9.48 -20.16
C TRP A 257 -0.94 -9.19 -18.66
N ALA A 258 -2.13 -8.96 -18.20
CA ALA A 258 -2.42 -8.76 -16.79
C ALA A 258 -1.92 -9.93 -15.93
N SER A 259 -1.63 -9.64 -14.66
CA SER A 259 -1.33 -10.69 -13.67
C SER A 259 -2.55 -11.59 -13.45
N GLU A 260 -2.33 -12.84 -13.02
CA GLU A 260 -3.36 -13.89 -12.98
C GLU A 260 -4.51 -13.63 -12.00
N PHE A 261 -4.37 -12.70 -11.07
CA PHE A 261 -5.39 -12.37 -10.08
C PHE A 261 -6.41 -11.30 -10.55
N VAL A 262 -6.28 -10.80 -11.78
CA VAL A 262 -7.26 -9.92 -12.45
C VAL A 262 -7.59 -10.47 -13.84
N HIS A 263 -8.67 -9.98 -14.47
CA HIS A 263 -9.06 -10.50 -15.79
C HIS A 263 -8.02 -10.20 -16.86
N GLN A 264 -7.93 -11.09 -17.83
CA GLN A 264 -7.10 -10.90 -19.02
C GLN A 264 -7.82 -10.04 -20.06
N GLY A 265 -7.09 -9.10 -20.63
CA GLY A 265 -7.63 -8.18 -21.63
C GLY A 265 -7.71 -6.74 -21.15
N PRO A 266 -8.17 -5.83 -22.03
CA PRO A 266 -8.26 -4.42 -21.72
C PRO A 266 -9.22 -4.14 -20.56
N VAL A 267 -8.87 -3.20 -19.69
CA VAL A 267 -9.72 -2.74 -18.59
C VAL A 267 -11.08 -2.25 -19.08
N TYR A 268 -12.11 -2.28 -18.23
CA TYR A 268 -13.45 -1.86 -18.66
C TYR A 268 -13.64 -0.35 -18.70
N ILE A 269 -13.04 0.39 -17.76
CA ILE A 269 -13.11 1.84 -17.69
C ILE A 269 -12.39 2.47 -18.89
N GLN A 270 -13.04 3.40 -19.59
CA GLN A 270 -12.49 4.05 -20.78
C GLN A 270 -11.48 5.14 -20.45
N GLU A 271 -11.76 5.95 -19.43
CA GLU A 271 -10.90 7.05 -18.99
C GLU A 271 -10.71 7.02 -17.47
N LEU A 272 -9.48 7.28 -17.04
CA LEU A 272 -9.12 7.49 -15.64
C LEU A 272 -8.59 8.90 -15.48
N ILE A 273 -9.26 9.72 -14.66
CA ILE A 273 -8.93 11.13 -14.47
C ILE A 273 -8.47 11.36 -13.03
N PHE A 274 -7.28 11.93 -12.86
CA PHE A 274 -6.77 12.44 -11.60
C PHE A 274 -7.04 13.94 -11.54
N ARG A 275 -8.09 14.34 -10.83
CA ARG A 275 -8.49 15.73 -10.70
C ARG A 275 -7.78 16.38 -9.52
N ILE A 276 -7.13 17.52 -9.74
CA ILE A 276 -6.36 18.24 -8.70
C ILE A 276 -7.35 19.07 -7.86
N ILE A 277 -7.57 18.65 -6.62
CA ILE A 277 -8.44 19.32 -5.65
C ILE A 277 -7.71 19.42 -4.31
N PRO A 278 -6.98 20.51 -4.04
CA PRO A 278 -6.16 20.63 -2.83
C PRO A 278 -6.95 20.65 -1.52
N GLU A 279 -8.16 21.24 -1.53
CA GLU A 279 -8.94 21.39 -0.32
C GLU A 279 -9.82 20.16 -0.03
N PRO A 280 -9.62 19.44 1.08
CA PRO A 280 -10.36 18.20 1.39
C PRO A 280 -11.87 18.39 1.42
N ALA A 281 -12.38 19.51 1.95
CA ALA A 281 -13.81 19.80 1.99
C ALA A 281 -14.42 19.98 0.58
N THR A 282 -13.64 20.53 -0.36
CA THR A 282 -14.05 20.66 -1.76
C THR A 282 -14.07 19.30 -2.45
N ALA A 283 -13.06 18.45 -2.20
CA ALA A 283 -13.02 17.08 -2.71
C ALA A 283 -14.21 16.25 -2.18
N MET A 284 -14.53 16.42 -0.88
CA MET A 284 -15.68 15.75 -0.26
C MET A 284 -17.00 16.18 -0.90
N ALA A 285 -17.22 17.50 -1.10
CA ALA A 285 -18.42 18.02 -1.76
C ALA A 285 -18.55 17.53 -3.21
N ALA A 286 -17.45 17.48 -3.97
CA ALA A 286 -17.41 16.94 -5.33
C ALA A 286 -17.75 15.44 -5.37
N PHE A 287 -17.26 14.67 -4.38
CA PHE A 287 -17.59 13.26 -4.25
C PHE A 287 -19.08 13.04 -3.95
N GLU A 288 -19.64 13.76 -3.00
CA GLU A 288 -21.08 13.68 -2.67
C GLU A 288 -21.98 14.15 -3.82
N ALA A 289 -21.49 15.06 -4.66
CA ALA A 289 -22.17 15.48 -5.89
C ALA A 289 -22.08 14.45 -7.04
N GLY A 290 -21.30 13.37 -6.87
CA GLY A 290 -21.06 12.35 -7.90
C GLY A 290 -20.07 12.78 -9.00
N GLU A 291 -19.30 13.86 -8.77
CA GLU A 291 -18.27 14.32 -9.71
C GLU A 291 -16.96 13.50 -9.60
N LEU A 292 -16.76 12.79 -8.50
CA LEU A 292 -15.65 11.88 -8.26
C LEU A 292 -16.20 10.47 -8.12
N SER A 293 -15.54 9.49 -8.75
CA SER A 293 -15.88 8.07 -8.60
C SER A 293 -15.31 7.49 -7.31
N GLN A 294 -14.19 8.05 -6.85
CA GLN A 294 -13.42 7.59 -5.71
C GLN A 294 -12.87 8.78 -4.91
N LEU A 295 -12.85 8.63 -3.59
CA LEU A 295 -12.24 9.60 -2.67
C LEU A 295 -11.54 8.87 -1.52
N SER A 296 -10.28 9.24 -1.25
CA SER A 296 -9.63 8.92 0.03
C SER A 296 -10.21 9.83 1.11
N LEU A 297 -10.88 9.26 2.10
CA LEU A 297 -11.65 10.02 3.08
C LEU A 297 -10.74 10.69 4.13
N PRO A 298 -10.99 11.97 4.46
CA PRO A 298 -10.49 12.55 5.70
C PRO A 298 -11.03 11.78 6.91
N ALA A 299 -10.24 11.62 7.97
CA ALA A 299 -10.65 10.88 9.16
C ALA A 299 -11.98 11.38 9.76
N SER A 300 -12.17 12.70 9.81
CA SER A 300 -13.41 13.36 10.31
C SER A 300 -14.68 12.98 9.55
N ASP A 301 -14.57 12.50 8.31
CA ASP A 301 -15.72 12.16 7.47
C ASP A 301 -16.02 10.66 7.42
N VAL A 302 -15.08 9.82 7.85
CA VAL A 302 -15.18 8.35 7.74
C VAL A 302 -16.47 7.82 8.38
N GLN A 303 -16.72 8.15 9.65
CA GLN A 303 -17.91 7.64 10.35
C GLN A 303 -19.20 8.13 9.70
N ARG A 304 -19.26 9.39 9.29
CA ARG A 304 -20.44 9.96 8.61
C ARG A 304 -20.75 9.27 7.29
N ILE A 305 -19.71 8.95 6.51
CA ILE A 305 -19.88 8.26 5.22
C ILE A 305 -20.26 6.80 5.44
N LEU A 306 -19.65 6.10 6.41
CA LEU A 306 -20.04 4.75 6.79
C LEU A 306 -21.52 4.66 7.21
N ASP A 307 -21.98 5.58 8.07
CA ASP A 307 -23.35 5.61 8.58
C ASP A 307 -24.38 5.93 7.48
N SER A 308 -23.97 6.61 6.41
CA SER A 308 -24.86 6.92 5.29
C SER A 308 -25.33 5.69 4.53
N GLY A 309 -24.48 4.66 4.43
CA GLY A 309 -24.74 3.45 3.64
C GLY A 309 -24.91 3.67 2.14
N LEU A 310 -24.50 4.85 1.63
CA LEU A 310 -24.71 5.27 0.23
C LEU A 310 -23.55 4.87 -0.69
N TYR A 311 -22.40 4.53 -0.13
CA TYR A 311 -21.14 4.33 -0.85
C TYR A 311 -20.56 2.97 -0.52
N GLU A 312 -19.77 2.40 -1.42
CA GLU A 312 -18.94 1.25 -1.11
C GLU A 312 -17.66 1.73 -0.43
N MET A 313 -17.25 1.04 0.64
CA MET A 313 -16.14 1.45 1.48
C MET A 313 -15.04 0.41 1.46
N PHE A 314 -13.82 0.85 1.16
CA PHE A 314 -12.60 0.08 1.32
C PHE A 314 -11.73 0.68 2.40
N TYR A 315 -10.95 -0.15 3.05
CA TYR A 315 -9.93 0.32 3.99
C TYR A 315 -8.72 -0.60 3.95
N TYR A 316 -7.59 -0.03 4.29
CA TYR A 316 -6.35 -0.78 4.46
C TYR A 316 -5.52 -0.17 5.57
N LEU A 317 -4.74 -1.02 6.24
CA LEU A 317 -3.82 -0.57 7.28
C LEU A 317 -2.58 0.05 6.63
N ARG A 318 -2.14 1.20 7.14
CA ARG A 318 -0.91 1.87 6.69
C ARG A 318 0.26 0.89 6.67
N LYS A 319 1.09 0.95 5.64
CA LYS A 319 2.35 0.21 5.54
C LYS A 319 3.42 0.90 6.38
N GLY A 320 3.39 0.66 7.69
CA GLY A 320 4.34 1.23 8.63
C GLY A 320 3.70 1.71 9.93
N VAL A 321 4.52 2.02 10.92
CA VAL A 321 4.07 2.57 12.21
C VAL A 321 3.68 4.04 12.00
N GLY A 322 2.43 4.37 12.28
CA GLY A 322 1.86 5.70 12.07
C GLY A 322 2.39 6.74 13.02
N LEU A 323 2.64 6.33 14.26
CA LEU A 323 3.27 7.15 15.29
C LEU A 323 4.05 6.30 16.28
N PHE A 324 5.23 6.76 16.65
CA PHE A 324 6.03 6.27 17.75
C PHE A 324 6.75 7.43 18.43
N MET A 325 7.04 7.28 19.71
CA MET A 325 7.98 8.13 20.44
C MET A 325 9.34 7.43 20.46
N GLU A 326 10.36 8.06 19.90
CA GLU A 326 11.73 7.55 19.86
C GLU A 326 12.61 8.32 20.83
N PHE A 327 13.52 7.61 21.48
CA PHE A 327 14.45 8.16 22.44
C PHE A 327 15.86 8.31 21.86
N ASN A 328 16.51 9.43 22.13
CA ASN A 328 17.96 9.56 21.93
C ASN A 328 18.66 8.88 23.13
N VAL A 329 19.19 7.68 22.90
CA VAL A 329 19.80 6.86 23.97
C VAL A 329 21.13 7.41 24.47
N THR A 330 21.66 8.48 23.85
CA THR A 330 22.88 9.17 24.31
C THR A 330 22.60 10.38 25.19
N ALA A 331 21.31 10.75 25.35
CA ALA A 331 20.87 11.91 26.12
C ALA A 331 20.13 11.47 27.39
N ALA A 332 20.53 12.02 28.55
CA ALA A 332 19.78 11.81 29.78
C ALA A 332 18.35 12.40 29.68
N PRO A 333 17.34 11.76 30.26
CA PRO A 333 17.42 10.57 31.11
C PRO A 333 17.32 9.25 30.31
N PHE A 334 17.39 9.27 28.98
CA PHE A 334 17.18 8.13 28.09
C PHE A 334 18.44 7.31 27.81
N ASP A 335 19.58 7.69 28.39
CA ASP A 335 20.77 6.85 28.49
C ASP A 335 20.57 5.65 29.44
N ASP A 336 19.53 5.69 30.31
CA ASP A 336 19.10 4.58 31.17
C ASP A 336 17.93 3.81 30.51
N VAL A 337 18.17 2.55 30.14
CA VAL A 337 17.13 1.67 29.56
C VAL A 337 15.92 1.49 30.48
N ALA A 338 16.13 1.47 31.80
CA ALA A 338 15.02 1.31 32.76
C ALA A 338 14.03 2.47 32.70
N VAL A 339 14.49 3.70 32.40
CA VAL A 339 13.62 4.84 32.16
C VAL A 339 12.82 4.64 30.87
N ARG A 340 13.48 4.23 29.79
CA ARG A 340 12.80 3.99 28.50
C ARG A 340 11.76 2.87 28.61
N GLU A 341 12.11 1.77 29.29
CA GLU A 341 11.19 0.67 29.56
C GLU A 341 9.98 1.14 30.39
N ALA A 342 10.20 1.92 31.43
CA ALA A 342 9.12 2.45 32.27
C ALA A 342 8.13 3.30 31.47
N LEU A 343 8.61 4.13 30.53
CA LEU A 343 7.72 4.94 29.68
C LEU A 343 6.87 4.08 28.74
N ASN A 344 7.36 2.91 28.29
CA ASN A 344 6.54 1.96 27.54
C ASN A 344 5.34 1.42 28.33
N TYR A 345 5.50 1.22 29.64
CA TYR A 345 4.39 0.84 30.54
C TYR A 345 3.50 2.04 30.94
N ALA A 346 4.02 3.29 30.85
CA ALA A 346 3.28 4.48 31.28
C ALA A 346 2.33 5.03 30.21
N VAL A 347 2.44 4.60 28.95
CA VAL A 347 1.63 5.10 27.83
C VAL A 347 0.51 4.12 27.48
N ASP A 348 -0.74 4.57 27.68
CA ASP A 348 -1.94 3.89 27.20
C ASP A 348 -2.15 4.20 25.71
N LYS A 349 -1.62 3.31 24.86
CA LYS A 349 -1.65 3.42 23.42
C LYS A 349 -3.08 3.37 22.86
N GLN A 350 -3.97 2.55 23.48
CA GLN A 350 -5.35 2.44 23.04
C GLN A 350 -6.11 3.74 23.25
N THR A 351 -5.93 4.40 24.40
CA THR A 351 -6.51 5.74 24.63
C THR A 351 -6.02 6.76 23.60
N VAL A 352 -4.74 6.68 23.15
CA VAL A 352 -4.25 7.57 22.08
C VAL A 352 -4.94 7.27 20.76
N VAL A 353 -5.13 6.00 20.38
CA VAL A 353 -5.89 5.60 19.17
C VAL A 353 -7.33 6.12 19.25
N ASP A 354 -8.01 5.87 20.35
CA ASP A 354 -9.43 6.22 20.51
C ASP A 354 -9.68 7.73 20.45
N VAL A 355 -8.74 8.54 20.96
CA VAL A 355 -8.91 10.00 21.05
C VAL A 355 -8.26 10.74 19.89
N ALA A 356 -6.99 10.45 19.56
CA ALA A 356 -6.26 11.18 18.52
C ALA A 356 -6.61 10.71 17.10
N LEU A 357 -7.03 9.45 16.93
CA LEU A 357 -7.45 8.89 15.65
C LEU A 357 -8.96 8.59 15.59
N GLU A 358 -9.75 8.98 16.59
CA GLU A 358 -11.19 8.69 16.65
C GLU A 358 -11.51 7.18 16.47
N GLY A 359 -10.59 6.30 16.93
CA GLY A 359 -10.69 4.85 16.76
C GLY A 359 -10.31 4.32 15.37
N LEU A 360 -9.83 5.18 14.44
CA LEU A 360 -9.49 4.79 13.08
C LEU A 360 -8.05 4.27 12.95
N GLY A 361 -7.66 3.38 13.84
CA GLY A 361 -6.33 2.79 13.87
C GLY A 361 -6.23 1.62 14.84
N GLU A 362 -5.02 1.09 14.96
CA GLU A 362 -4.67 0.03 15.90
C GLU A 362 -3.47 0.44 16.74
N ALA A 363 -3.45 0.09 18.02
CA ALA A 363 -2.28 0.22 18.86
C ALA A 363 -1.15 -0.69 18.34
N THR A 364 0.08 -0.17 18.28
CA THR A 364 1.25 -0.94 17.84
C THR A 364 2.20 -1.23 18.99
N TYR A 365 2.94 -2.34 18.90
CA TYR A 365 3.77 -2.86 19.98
C TYR A 365 5.23 -3.10 19.59
N GLY A 366 5.56 -2.96 18.29
CA GLY A 366 6.90 -3.17 17.76
C GLY A 366 7.29 -2.16 16.68
N PRO A 367 8.51 -2.29 16.16
CA PRO A 367 9.02 -1.39 15.13
C PRO A 367 8.44 -1.66 13.73
N LEU A 368 7.80 -2.80 13.51
CA LEU A 368 7.09 -3.13 12.28
C LEU A 368 5.58 -3.09 12.52
N ALA A 369 4.83 -2.62 11.52
CA ALA A 369 3.37 -2.64 11.54
C ALA A 369 2.81 -3.99 11.08
N PRO A 370 1.61 -4.41 11.53
CA PRO A 370 0.97 -5.67 11.11
C PRO A 370 0.79 -5.81 9.59
N SER A 371 0.73 -4.69 8.88
CA SER A 371 0.62 -4.62 7.42
C SER A 371 1.90 -4.96 6.67
N LEU A 372 3.05 -5.09 7.34
CA LEU A 372 4.33 -5.39 6.73
C LEU A 372 4.65 -6.88 6.78
N ARG A 373 5.13 -7.42 5.66
CA ARG A 373 5.75 -8.76 5.65
C ARG A 373 6.93 -8.76 6.63
N GLY A 374 7.09 -9.81 7.42
CA GLY A 374 8.13 -9.88 8.48
C GLY A 374 7.67 -9.35 9.85
N TYR A 375 6.46 -8.79 9.96
CA TYR A 375 5.84 -8.55 11.25
C TYR A 375 5.69 -9.88 12.01
N TRP A 376 6.02 -9.85 13.28
CA TRP A 376 5.86 -11.00 14.17
C TRP A 376 4.65 -10.81 15.08
N ASP A 377 3.58 -11.58 14.87
CA ASP A 377 2.33 -11.46 15.64
C ASP A 377 2.53 -11.58 17.14
N GLY A 378 3.50 -12.43 17.57
CA GLY A 378 3.84 -12.60 18.99
C GLY A 378 4.39 -11.36 19.68
N ILE A 379 4.68 -10.27 18.92
CA ILE A 379 5.17 -9.01 19.51
C ILE A 379 4.12 -8.37 20.42
N VAL A 380 2.83 -8.58 20.12
CA VAL A 380 1.74 -8.05 20.91
C VAL A 380 1.78 -8.59 22.34
N ASP A 381 2.01 -9.90 22.50
CA ASP A 381 2.10 -10.51 23.84
C ASP A 381 3.48 -10.30 24.49
N TYR A 382 4.51 -10.01 23.70
CA TYR A 382 5.89 -9.87 24.17
C TYR A 382 6.20 -8.47 24.71
N ALA A 383 5.72 -7.43 24.05
CA ALA A 383 6.04 -6.05 24.37
C ALA A 383 5.28 -5.54 25.60
N PRO A 384 5.77 -4.48 26.27
CA PRO A 384 5.09 -3.83 27.39
C PRO A 384 3.68 -3.35 27.04
N HIS A 385 2.71 -3.66 27.90
CA HIS A 385 1.36 -3.12 27.89
C HIS A 385 1.21 -2.05 28.97
N TYR A 386 0.19 -1.18 28.83
CA TYR A 386 -0.09 -0.15 29.81
C TYR A 386 -0.26 -0.73 31.21
N ASP A 387 0.67 -0.39 32.09
CA ASP A 387 0.69 -0.74 33.52
C ASP A 387 1.42 0.37 34.30
N PRO A 388 0.69 1.41 34.74
CA PRO A 388 1.30 2.52 35.46
C PRO A 388 1.93 2.11 36.81
N ALA A 389 1.48 1.00 37.41
CA ALA A 389 2.11 0.50 38.64
C ALA A 389 3.49 -0.09 38.33
N LYS A 390 3.61 -0.82 37.22
CA LYS A 390 4.90 -1.35 36.74
C LYS A 390 5.85 -0.24 36.31
N ALA A 391 5.35 0.79 35.64
CA ALA A 391 6.12 1.98 35.31
C ALA A 391 6.71 2.65 36.56
N ALA A 392 5.88 2.85 37.59
CA ALA A 392 6.33 3.41 38.86
C ALA A 392 7.40 2.54 39.54
N GLU A 393 7.20 1.20 39.56
CA GLU A 393 8.17 0.25 40.13
C GLU A 393 9.53 0.35 39.46
N LEU A 394 9.55 0.42 38.10
CA LEU A 394 10.78 0.52 37.33
C LEU A 394 11.51 1.84 37.58
N LEU A 395 10.78 2.95 37.60
CA LEU A 395 11.36 4.26 37.91
C LEU A 395 11.93 4.32 39.34
N ASP A 396 11.22 3.75 40.33
CA ASP A 396 11.71 3.65 41.72
C ASP A 396 13.01 2.83 41.80
N LYS A 397 13.09 1.68 41.09
CA LYS A 397 14.30 0.85 41.00
C LYS A 397 15.47 1.56 40.30
N ALA A 398 15.18 2.40 39.31
CA ALA A 398 16.16 3.23 38.65
C ALA A 398 16.61 4.43 39.49
N GLY A 399 16.02 4.61 40.69
CA GLY A 399 16.37 5.68 41.65
C GLY A 399 15.57 6.97 41.49
N TRP A 400 14.56 6.98 40.63
CA TRP A 400 13.67 8.13 40.41
C TRP A 400 12.50 8.07 41.39
N VAL A 401 12.60 8.76 42.51
CA VAL A 401 11.62 8.74 43.62
C VAL A 401 10.62 9.88 43.45
N LEU A 402 9.33 9.59 43.64
CA LEU A 402 8.27 10.61 43.54
C LEU A 402 8.41 11.66 44.64
N ASN A 403 8.54 12.93 44.22
CA ASN A 403 8.44 14.07 45.14
C ASN A 403 6.98 14.48 45.28
N GLU A 404 6.37 14.16 46.41
CA GLU A 404 4.96 14.42 46.71
C GLU A 404 4.58 15.92 46.64
N ALA A 405 5.56 16.83 46.85
CA ALA A 405 5.30 18.27 46.81
C ALA A 405 5.18 18.82 45.37
N THR A 406 5.90 18.25 44.44
CA THR A 406 5.93 18.69 43.03
C THR A 406 5.10 17.78 42.13
N GLY A 407 4.86 16.51 42.52
CA GLY A 407 4.27 15.47 41.71
C GLY A 407 5.22 14.94 40.63
N VAL A 408 6.50 15.32 40.65
CA VAL A 408 7.52 14.90 39.69
C VAL A 408 8.54 14.00 40.42
N ARG A 409 9.00 12.96 39.73
CA ARG A 409 10.08 12.09 40.25
C ARG A 409 11.42 12.80 40.20
N GLU A 410 12.26 12.53 41.16
CA GLU A 410 13.59 13.14 41.30
C GLU A 410 14.66 12.07 41.57
N LYS A 411 15.85 12.27 41.01
CA LYS A 411 17.05 11.48 41.29
C LYS A 411 18.22 12.44 41.50
N ASP A 412 18.93 12.30 42.62
CA ASP A 412 20.06 13.17 42.99
C ASP A 412 19.72 14.67 42.99
N GLY A 413 18.46 15.02 43.24
CA GLY A 413 17.95 16.40 43.25
C GLY A 413 17.51 16.96 41.90
N GLU A 414 17.68 16.20 40.84
CA GLU A 414 17.23 16.57 39.50
C GLU A 414 15.87 15.96 39.17
N PRO A 415 14.92 16.74 38.59
CA PRO A 415 13.61 16.23 38.22
C PRO A 415 13.67 15.30 36.99
N LEU A 416 12.84 14.27 36.95
CA LEU A 416 12.65 13.45 35.76
C LEU A 416 11.86 14.26 34.73
N SER A 417 12.59 14.94 33.87
CA SER A 417 12.02 15.82 32.87
C SER A 417 12.77 15.71 31.55
N PHE A 418 12.05 15.93 30.43
CA PHE A 418 12.62 15.96 29.09
C PHE A 418 11.82 16.83 28.14
N VAL A 419 12.43 17.16 27.01
CA VAL A 419 11.80 17.87 25.89
C VAL A 419 11.49 16.86 24.76
N LEU A 420 10.22 16.83 24.37
CA LEU A 420 9.74 16.08 23.22
C LEU A 420 9.72 16.99 21.98
N PHE A 421 10.43 16.61 20.92
CA PHE A 421 10.36 17.29 19.64
C PHE A 421 9.21 16.71 18.80
N ASN A 422 8.40 17.59 18.18
CA ASN A 422 7.22 17.22 17.42
C ASN A 422 7.12 18.03 16.11
N ALA A 423 6.32 17.55 15.15
CA ALA A 423 5.93 18.30 13.95
C ALA A 423 4.50 18.85 14.10
N PRO A 424 4.11 19.93 13.36
CA PRO A 424 2.78 20.52 13.42
C PRO A 424 1.75 19.72 12.60
N ILE A 425 1.62 18.42 12.95
CA ILE A 425 0.63 17.51 12.39
C ILE A 425 -0.44 17.30 13.45
N SER A 426 -1.70 17.61 13.15
CA SER A 426 -2.77 17.67 14.13
C SER A 426 -2.93 16.39 14.97
N THR A 427 -2.83 15.22 14.34
CA THR A 427 -2.90 13.93 15.04
C THR A 427 -1.68 13.70 15.94
N TRP A 428 -0.49 14.18 15.54
CA TRP A 428 0.72 14.09 16.37
C TRP A 428 0.67 15.06 17.54
N GLU A 429 0.15 16.28 17.33
CA GLU A 429 -0.02 17.26 18.40
C GLU A 429 -1.01 16.77 19.47
N SER A 430 -2.15 16.21 19.04
CA SER A 430 -3.14 15.60 19.95
C SER A 430 -2.53 14.41 20.69
N SER A 431 -1.79 13.54 20.01
CA SER A 431 -1.10 12.40 20.63
C SER A 431 -0.06 12.85 21.65
N ALA A 432 0.75 13.86 21.32
CA ALA A 432 1.76 14.41 22.23
C ALA A 432 1.13 14.93 23.53
N GLN A 433 -0.01 15.62 23.44
CA GLN A 433 -0.72 16.14 24.62
C GLN A 433 -1.30 15.01 25.49
N LEU A 434 -1.83 13.94 24.87
CA LEU A 434 -2.32 12.76 25.59
C LEU A 434 -1.16 12.04 26.31
N ILE A 435 -0.05 11.81 25.61
CA ILE A 435 1.14 11.18 26.19
C ILE A 435 1.69 12.05 27.32
N GLN A 436 1.74 13.39 27.17
CA GLN A 436 2.17 14.31 28.22
C GLN A 436 1.31 14.16 29.49
N ALA A 437 0.00 14.05 29.34
CA ALA A 437 -0.91 13.87 30.47
C ALA A 437 -0.67 12.54 31.17
N GLN A 438 -0.52 11.45 30.45
CA GLN A 438 -0.25 10.11 30.99
C GLN A 438 1.11 10.03 31.68
N LEU A 439 2.16 10.60 31.11
CA LEU A 439 3.49 10.64 31.71
C LEU A 439 3.52 11.49 32.98
N LYS A 440 2.74 12.56 33.05
CA LYS A 440 2.57 13.37 34.27
C LYS A 440 1.98 12.54 35.39
N GLU A 441 1.03 11.65 35.13
CA GLU A 441 0.48 10.73 36.14
C GLU A 441 1.54 9.76 36.66
N ALA A 442 2.50 9.37 35.84
CA ALA A 442 3.65 8.56 36.24
C ALA A 442 4.75 9.37 36.96
N GLY A 443 4.57 10.68 37.14
CA GLY A 443 5.55 11.57 37.76
C GLY A 443 6.67 12.03 36.84
N VAL A 444 6.46 12.03 35.51
CA VAL A 444 7.41 12.47 34.50
C VAL A 444 6.98 13.80 33.89
N SER A 445 7.86 14.78 33.84
CA SER A 445 7.60 16.09 33.24
C SER A 445 8.07 16.10 31.78
N MET A 446 7.16 16.24 30.84
CA MET A 446 7.46 16.35 29.41
C MET A 446 7.08 17.73 28.89
N GLU A 447 8.03 18.43 28.29
CA GLU A 447 7.79 19.67 27.52
C GLU A 447 7.68 19.33 26.02
N ILE A 448 6.74 19.94 25.31
CA ILE A 448 6.55 19.72 23.87
C ILE A 448 7.09 20.92 23.10
N GLN A 449 8.02 20.68 22.17
CA GLN A 449 8.51 21.69 21.23
C GLN A 449 8.22 21.27 19.81
N THR A 450 7.46 22.11 19.09
CA THR A 450 7.04 21.84 17.71
C THR A 450 7.92 22.61 16.71
N PHE A 451 8.40 21.90 15.69
CA PHE A 451 9.22 22.44 14.61
C PHE A 451 8.60 22.11 13.27
N GLU A 452 8.81 22.95 12.26
CA GLU A 452 8.54 22.59 10.87
C GLU A 452 9.31 21.31 10.52
N PHE A 453 8.72 20.42 9.69
CA PHE A 453 9.20 19.05 9.50
C PHE A 453 10.66 18.96 9.02
N GLY A 454 11.07 19.81 8.07
CA GLY A 454 12.47 19.84 7.60
C GLY A 454 13.44 20.24 8.70
N THR A 455 13.10 21.28 9.47
CA THR A 455 13.88 21.73 10.63
C THR A 455 13.93 20.67 11.73
N LEU A 456 12.80 19.99 11.98
CA LEU A 456 12.76 18.87 12.92
C LEU A 456 13.78 17.79 12.51
N LEU A 457 13.74 17.35 11.25
CA LEU A 457 14.61 16.29 10.77
C LEU A 457 16.11 16.65 10.87
N GLU A 458 16.48 17.89 10.56
CA GLU A 458 17.86 18.37 10.72
C GLU A 458 18.31 18.31 12.18
N LYS A 459 17.47 18.76 13.13
CA LYS A 459 17.76 18.71 14.55
C LYS A 459 17.89 17.26 15.07
N LEU A 460 17.01 16.36 14.61
CA LEU A 460 17.06 14.96 14.99
C LEU A 460 18.35 14.28 14.50
N LYS A 461 18.75 14.54 13.27
CA LYS A 461 20.03 14.04 12.71
C LYS A 461 21.26 14.60 13.49
N ALA A 462 21.17 15.83 13.96
CA ALA A 462 22.21 16.44 14.78
C ALA A 462 22.23 15.91 16.23
N GLY A 463 21.22 15.12 16.66
CA GLY A 463 21.13 14.58 18.02
C GLY A 463 20.74 15.62 19.08
N GLU A 464 20.02 16.69 18.68
CA GLU A 464 19.64 17.77 19.60
C GLU A 464 18.45 17.40 20.50
N GLN A 465 17.71 16.36 20.16
CA GLN A 465 16.54 15.89 20.92
C GLN A 465 16.91 15.00 22.10
N GLN A 466 16.04 14.96 23.11
CA GLN A 466 16.00 13.89 24.10
C GLN A 466 15.01 12.78 23.65
N ALA A 467 13.82 13.19 23.18
CA ALA A 467 12.85 12.31 22.55
C ALA A 467 12.13 13.05 21.43
N HIS A 468 11.51 12.32 20.50
CA HIS A 468 10.70 12.91 19.45
C HIS A 468 9.54 12.00 19.03
N LEU A 469 8.50 12.58 18.44
CA LEU A 469 7.47 11.85 17.72
C LEU A 469 7.79 11.76 16.24
N MET A 470 7.60 10.58 15.68
CA MET A 470 7.75 10.31 14.25
C MET A 470 6.82 9.17 13.83
N GLY A 471 6.59 9.05 12.54
CA GLY A 471 5.95 7.90 11.91
C GLY A 471 6.59 7.63 10.56
N TYR A 472 6.37 6.44 10.01
CA TYR A 472 6.88 6.10 8.69
C TYR A 472 5.85 5.35 7.84
N THR A 473 6.02 5.44 6.52
CA THR A 473 5.37 4.56 5.55
C THR A 473 6.45 3.95 4.66
N TYR A 474 6.51 2.62 4.62
CA TYR A 474 7.49 1.90 3.83
C TYR A 474 6.93 0.53 3.43
N ALA A 475 7.19 0.10 2.19
CA ALA A 475 6.55 -1.09 1.64
C ALA A 475 7.13 -2.41 2.17
N THR A 476 8.37 -2.39 2.66
CA THR A 476 9.11 -3.61 3.02
C THR A 476 9.65 -3.56 4.44
N PRO A 477 9.94 -4.72 5.06
CA PRO A 477 10.55 -4.77 6.40
C PRO A 477 12.01 -4.28 6.41
N ASP A 478 12.62 -3.99 5.27
CA ASP A 478 13.97 -3.39 5.17
C ASP A 478 14.04 -1.99 5.79
N ILE A 479 12.90 -1.40 6.13
CA ILE A 479 12.81 -0.16 6.92
C ILE A 479 13.65 -0.23 8.21
N VAL A 480 13.84 -1.41 8.80
CA VAL A 480 14.68 -1.58 9.99
C VAL A 480 16.13 -1.20 9.75
N TYR A 481 16.64 -1.34 8.52
CA TYR A 481 17.97 -0.88 8.17
C TYR A 481 18.08 0.65 8.26
N LEU A 482 17.08 1.35 7.74
CA LEU A 482 17.07 2.82 7.73
C LEU A 482 16.96 3.41 9.14
N TRP A 483 16.19 2.78 10.02
CA TRP A 483 15.91 3.32 11.36
C TRP A 483 16.85 2.83 12.45
N PHE A 484 17.47 1.66 12.29
CA PHE A 484 18.17 1.04 13.42
C PHE A 484 19.62 0.63 13.13
N HIS A 485 20.07 0.57 11.87
CA HIS A 485 21.46 0.25 11.57
C HIS A 485 22.37 1.43 11.90
N SER A 486 23.42 1.19 12.68
CA SER A 486 24.28 2.26 13.23
C SER A 486 25.00 3.09 12.17
N SER A 487 25.22 2.57 10.94
CA SER A 487 25.81 3.33 9.83
C SER A 487 24.97 4.54 9.39
N ASN A 488 23.70 4.59 9.76
CA ASN A 488 22.77 5.67 9.42
C ASN A 488 22.72 6.79 10.49
N ILE A 489 23.49 6.68 11.57
CA ILE A 489 23.57 7.72 12.62
C ILE A 489 24.16 9.00 12.01
N GLY A 490 23.47 10.12 12.22
CA GLY A 490 23.90 11.46 11.78
C GLY A 490 23.71 11.77 10.29
N SER A 491 23.55 10.75 9.44
CA SER A 491 23.31 10.93 7.99
C SER A 491 21.97 10.40 7.51
N GLY A 492 21.45 9.36 8.15
CA GLY A 492 20.19 8.69 7.81
C GLY A 492 19.10 8.94 8.83
N LEU A 493 18.35 7.87 9.15
CA LEU A 493 17.18 7.90 10.03
C LEU A 493 17.38 7.10 11.34
N THR A 494 18.59 6.68 11.69
CA THR A 494 18.87 6.10 13.03
C THR A 494 18.98 7.24 14.05
N LEU A 495 17.80 7.80 14.37
CA LEU A 495 17.66 9.02 15.17
C LEU A 495 17.71 8.75 16.69
N SER A 496 17.61 7.48 17.10
CA SER A 496 17.89 7.04 18.47
C SER A 496 19.36 7.15 18.86
N HIS A 497 20.25 7.27 17.90
CA HIS A 497 21.71 7.21 18.09
C HIS A 497 22.19 5.91 18.76
N TYR A 498 21.38 4.84 18.67
CA TYR A 498 21.71 3.54 19.21
C TYR A 498 22.73 2.82 18.34
N ASN A 499 23.79 2.31 18.96
CA ASN A 499 24.83 1.57 18.28
C ASN A 499 25.01 0.22 18.99
N ASN A 500 24.58 -0.85 18.34
CA ASN A 500 24.67 -2.21 18.85
C ASN A 500 25.13 -3.15 17.73
N PRO A 501 26.32 -3.75 17.82
CA PRO A 501 26.84 -4.64 16.78
C PRO A 501 25.99 -5.89 16.54
N GLU A 502 25.22 -6.36 17.52
CA GLU A 502 24.32 -7.51 17.35
C GLU A 502 23.08 -7.12 16.54
N LEU A 503 22.50 -5.93 16.81
CA LEU A 503 21.39 -5.41 16.01
C LEU A 503 21.84 -5.15 14.57
N ASP A 504 23.00 -4.54 14.38
CA ASP A 504 23.58 -4.31 13.05
C ASP A 504 23.76 -5.64 12.29
N ARG A 505 24.30 -6.65 12.95
CA ARG A 505 24.48 -7.99 12.37
C ARG A 505 23.14 -8.60 11.94
N LEU A 506 22.13 -8.60 12.82
CA LEU A 506 20.81 -9.13 12.50
C LEU A 506 20.17 -8.38 11.32
N ILE A 507 20.31 -7.06 11.27
CA ILE A 507 19.79 -6.23 10.17
C ILE A 507 20.49 -6.58 8.85
N VAL A 508 21.83 -6.74 8.85
CA VAL A 508 22.58 -7.16 7.66
C VAL A 508 22.17 -8.59 7.24
N ASP A 509 22.05 -9.52 8.19
CA ASP A 509 21.59 -10.89 7.92
C ASP A 509 20.19 -10.88 7.27
N SER A 510 19.27 -10.01 7.74
CA SER A 510 17.93 -9.89 7.15
C SER A 510 17.94 -9.41 5.70
N ARG A 511 19.00 -8.71 5.27
CA ARG A 511 19.18 -8.20 3.91
C ARG A 511 19.95 -9.18 3.00
N THR A 512 20.66 -10.15 3.57
CA THR A 512 21.46 -11.11 2.82
C THR A 512 20.81 -12.51 2.72
N VAL A 513 20.03 -12.91 3.72
CA VAL A 513 19.29 -14.19 3.71
C VAL A 513 18.09 -14.08 2.77
N THR A 514 18.09 -14.84 1.68
CA THR A 514 17.01 -14.86 0.68
C THR A 514 15.88 -15.82 1.02
N ASP A 515 16.13 -16.86 1.81
CA ASP A 515 15.10 -17.80 2.30
C ASP A 515 14.14 -17.10 3.27
N TRP A 516 12.88 -17.00 2.86
CA TRP A 516 11.89 -16.21 3.61
C TRP A 516 11.59 -16.75 5.02
N PRO A 517 11.40 -18.06 5.25
CA PRO A 517 11.24 -18.62 6.59
C PRO A 517 12.39 -18.26 7.54
N GLN A 518 13.65 -18.38 7.11
CA GLN A 518 14.81 -17.99 7.91
C GLN A 518 14.83 -16.49 8.17
N ARG A 519 14.51 -15.69 7.16
CA ARG A 519 14.46 -14.23 7.25
C ARG A 519 13.38 -13.74 8.23
N THR A 520 12.25 -14.44 8.31
CA THR A 520 11.18 -14.15 9.28
C THR A 520 11.67 -14.32 10.73
N GLU A 521 12.46 -15.36 11.03
CA GLU A 521 13.03 -15.52 12.37
C GLU A 521 14.05 -14.40 12.69
N ILE A 522 14.82 -13.94 11.70
CA ILE A 522 15.73 -12.82 11.89
C ILE A 522 14.95 -11.54 12.20
N TYR A 523 13.86 -11.24 11.45
CA TYR A 523 13.01 -10.09 11.77
C TYR A 523 12.35 -10.17 13.13
N LYS A 524 11.98 -11.35 13.60
CA LYS A 524 11.48 -11.56 14.96
C LYS A 524 12.54 -11.20 16.00
N ASP A 525 13.80 -11.64 15.81
CA ASP A 525 14.88 -11.32 16.73
C ASP A 525 15.23 -9.83 16.72
N ILE A 526 15.20 -9.17 15.56
CA ILE A 526 15.32 -7.71 15.43
C ILE A 526 14.23 -7.00 16.23
N GLN A 527 12.97 -7.40 16.06
CA GLN A 527 11.82 -6.80 16.75
C GLN A 527 11.94 -6.96 18.27
N LYS A 528 12.34 -8.14 18.75
CA LYS A 528 12.58 -8.38 20.18
C LYS A 528 13.68 -7.49 20.73
N LEU A 529 14.83 -7.42 20.05
CA LEU A 529 15.96 -6.63 20.54
C LEU A 529 15.60 -5.14 20.62
N ILE A 530 14.85 -4.60 19.66
CA ILE A 530 14.39 -3.20 19.67
C ILE A 530 13.42 -2.95 20.84
N VAL A 531 12.55 -3.90 21.15
CA VAL A 531 11.63 -3.83 22.29
C VAL A 531 12.38 -3.96 23.63
N ASP A 532 13.32 -4.90 23.74
CA ASP A 532 14.11 -5.14 24.96
C ASP A 532 14.98 -3.91 25.31
N GLU A 533 15.50 -3.24 24.31
CA GLU A 533 16.27 -2.00 24.45
C GLU A 533 15.38 -0.75 24.58
N ALA A 534 14.07 -0.93 24.48
CA ALA A 534 13.06 0.12 24.60
C ALA A 534 13.41 1.38 23.78
N LEU A 535 13.85 1.20 22.51
CA LEU A 535 14.29 2.30 21.65
C LEU A 535 13.12 3.21 21.27
N TRP A 536 11.93 2.61 21.15
CA TRP A 536 10.67 3.29 20.84
C TRP A 536 9.59 3.00 21.88
N VAL A 537 8.63 3.91 21.98
CA VAL A 537 7.25 3.61 22.40
C VAL A 537 6.42 3.64 21.12
N PRO A 538 6.19 2.49 20.45
CA PRO A 538 5.27 2.42 19.32
C PRO A 538 3.87 2.76 19.81
N ILE A 539 3.15 3.63 19.10
CA ILE A 539 1.84 4.13 19.55
C ILE A 539 0.73 3.50 18.72
N TYR A 540 0.69 3.82 17.42
CA TYR A 540 -0.38 3.32 16.56
C TYR A 540 0.05 3.18 15.10
N THR A 541 -0.77 2.43 14.35
CA THR A 541 -0.88 2.52 12.89
C THR A 541 -2.33 2.81 12.52
N GLN A 542 -2.56 3.71 11.57
CA GLN A 542 -3.90 4.13 11.17
C GLN A 542 -4.42 3.37 9.96
N TYR A 543 -5.74 3.27 9.87
CA TYR A 543 -6.44 2.87 8.66
C TYR A 543 -6.60 4.03 7.70
N TYR A 544 -6.45 3.75 6.41
CA TYR A 544 -6.88 4.62 5.32
C TYR A 544 -8.20 4.11 4.77
N TYR A 545 -9.13 5.01 4.53
CA TYR A 545 -10.45 4.71 4.03
C TYR A 545 -10.64 5.31 2.64
N ILE A 546 -11.20 4.52 1.74
CA ILE A 546 -11.54 4.91 0.38
C ILE A 546 -13.02 4.66 0.19
N ALA A 547 -13.76 5.72 -0.19
CA ALA A 547 -15.15 5.59 -0.61
C ALA A 547 -15.22 5.60 -2.14
N ILE A 548 -16.06 4.74 -2.70
CA ILE A 548 -16.41 4.73 -4.12
C ILE A 548 -17.93 4.89 -4.31
N GLN A 549 -18.33 5.45 -5.44
CA GLN A 549 -19.73 5.63 -5.78
C GLN A 549 -20.44 4.28 -5.92
N SER A 550 -21.71 4.22 -5.52
CA SER A 550 -22.50 2.98 -5.55
C SER A 550 -22.79 2.45 -6.97
N ASN A 551 -22.56 3.25 -8.01
CA ASN A 551 -22.63 2.83 -9.40
C ASN A 551 -21.32 2.24 -9.93
N ALA A 552 -20.29 2.13 -9.11
CA ALA A 552 -19.04 1.45 -9.42
C ALA A 552 -19.11 0.00 -8.89
N ALA A 553 -18.57 -0.95 -9.65
CA ALA A 553 -18.57 -2.36 -9.30
C ALA A 553 -17.20 -3.00 -9.59
N ASP A 554 -16.90 -4.10 -8.90
CA ASP A 554 -15.71 -4.95 -9.07
C ASP A 554 -14.36 -4.20 -8.89
N ALA A 555 -14.35 -3.06 -8.19
CA ALA A 555 -13.12 -2.44 -7.72
C ALA A 555 -12.58 -3.18 -6.50
N ASN A 556 -11.26 -3.24 -6.34
CA ASN A 556 -10.62 -3.90 -5.21
C ASN A 556 -9.48 -3.06 -4.64
N VAL A 557 -9.15 -3.29 -3.37
CA VAL A 557 -7.94 -2.75 -2.72
C VAL A 557 -6.89 -3.84 -2.61
N HIS A 558 -5.71 -3.56 -3.15
CA HIS A 558 -4.56 -4.42 -2.93
C HIS A 558 -4.05 -4.31 -1.49
N PRO A 559 -3.54 -5.39 -0.86
CA PRO A 559 -2.96 -5.33 0.49
C PRO A 559 -1.83 -4.30 0.64
N ASP A 560 -1.17 -3.92 -0.46
CA ASP A 560 -0.16 -2.87 -0.48
C ASP A 560 -0.74 -1.44 -0.49
N GLY A 561 -2.06 -1.30 -0.34
CA GLY A 561 -2.72 -0.02 -0.09
C GLY A 561 -3.00 0.82 -1.34
N TYR A 562 -3.33 0.20 -2.46
CA TYR A 562 -3.78 0.90 -3.67
C TYR A 562 -4.99 0.22 -4.30
N MET A 563 -5.77 1.01 -5.04
CA MET A 563 -6.93 0.46 -5.76
C MET A 563 -6.50 -0.28 -7.02
N ILE A 564 -7.10 -1.46 -7.22
CA ILE A 564 -7.02 -2.23 -8.47
C ILE A 564 -8.32 -1.99 -9.22
N LEU A 565 -8.22 -1.41 -10.41
CA LEU A 565 -9.35 -1.06 -11.26
C LEU A 565 -9.44 -1.92 -12.53
N ASN A 566 -8.64 -2.97 -12.65
CA ASN A 566 -8.63 -3.82 -13.85
C ASN A 566 -10.00 -4.44 -14.15
N ASP A 567 -10.70 -4.90 -13.10
CA ASP A 567 -12.03 -5.50 -13.18
C ASP A 567 -13.17 -4.50 -12.97
N ALA A 568 -12.83 -3.26 -12.54
CA ALA A 568 -13.80 -2.23 -12.22
C ALA A 568 -14.59 -1.76 -13.44
N TYR A 569 -15.91 -1.54 -13.25
CA TYR A 569 -16.78 -0.95 -14.27
C TYR A 569 -17.86 -0.09 -13.61
N LEU A 570 -18.47 0.79 -14.42
CA LEU A 570 -19.58 1.62 -13.96
C LEU A 570 -20.91 0.99 -14.40
N THR A 571 -21.84 0.88 -13.45
CA THR A 571 -23.24 0.52 -13.72
C THR A 571 -24.04 1.76 -14.08
N GLU A 572 -25.07 1.62 -14.91
CA GLU A 572 -25.98 2.72 -15.28
C GLU A 572 -26.83 3.20 -14.08
#